data_2679dfff9f0fb70c694aa2d1c435496f
#
_entry.id   2679dfff9f0fb70c694aa2d1c435496f
#
_cell.length_a   1.000
_cell.length_b   1.000
_cell.length_c   1.000
_cell.angle_alpha   90.00
_cell.angle_beta   90.00
_cell.angle_gamma   90.00
#
_symmetry.space_group_name_H-M   'P 1'
#
loop_
_entity.id
_entity.type
_entity.pdbx_description
1 polymer ?
#
loop_
_entity_poly.entity_id
_entity_poly.type
_entity_poly.pdbx_seq_one_letter_code
_entity_poly.pdbx_strand_id
1 'polypeptide(L)'
;MPAQNPLFPAFLKLENLRVLLVGGGNVGLEKLTAILRNSPETAVTIVSITFLPELREVASHHPRIQLIARGWLETDLDAADIVFAATDDPALHRRIVAAARQRRLLVNVADTPALCDFYLSSVVVKGQLKVAVSTNGKSPTVGKRLRAVLEETLPEELDEVLEQMTIIRNRLAGDFANKVKSLNAVTAELAGGKAYESPTTKRWRRVATGALLAVGTMLAARLFRRPE
;
A
#
# COMPACT_ATOMS: atom_id res chain seq x y z
N MET A 1 12.73 20.16 15.04
CA MET A 1 12.28 19.85 13.67
C MET A 1 10.99 19.04 13.76
N PRO A 2 9.97 19.24 12.91
CA PRO A 2 8.81 18.38 12.91
C PRO A 2 9.25 16.94 12.64
N ALA A 3 8.68 15.98 13.37
CA ALA A 3 9.00 14.56 13.21
C ALA A 3 8.71 14.12 11.77
N GLN A 4 9.74 13.65 11.09
CA GLN A 4 9.61 13.10 9.74
C GLN A 4 8.96 11.70 9.81
N ASN A 5 8.37 11.25 8.72
CA ASN A 5 7.85 9.89 8.61
C ASN A 5 9.04 8.90 8.55
N PRO A 6 9.24 8.04 9.55
CA PRO A 6 10.38 7.12 9.60
C PRO A 6 10.17 5.84 8.79
N LEU A 7 8.98 5.66 8.17
CA LEU A 7 8.67 4.45 7.44
C LEU A 7 9.51 4.32 6.18
N PHE A 8 10.13 3.16 5.99
CA PHE A 8 10.81 2.81 4.74
C PHE A 8 9.79 2.36 3.69
N PRO A 9 9.67 3.06 2.54
CA PRO A 9 8.74 2.65 1.49
C PRO A 9 9.30 1.48 0.69
N ALA A 10 8.51 0.39 0.59
CA ALA A 10 8.87 -0.78 -0.19
C ALA A 10 7.64 -1.39 -0.88
N PHE A 11 7.85 -1.98 -2.06
CA PHE A 11 6.87 -2.82 -2.75
C PHE A 11 7.32 -4.28 -2.62
N LEU A 12 6.49 -5.12 -2.00
CA LEU A 12 6.76 -6.54 -1.80
C LEU A 12 6.16 -7.36 -2.93
N LYS A 13 6.89 -8.35 -3.41
CA LYS A 13 6.41 -9.38 -4.34
C LYS A 13 5.74 -10.50 -3.54
N LEU A 14 4.47 -10.27 -3.16
CA LEU A 14 3.74 -11.23 -2.33
C LEU A 14 3.51 -12.59 -3.02
N GLU A 15 3.52 -12.62 -4.35
CA GLU A 15 3.46 -13.88 -5.12
C GLU A 15 4.60 -14.85 -4.79
N ASN A 16 5.72 -14.34 -4.25
CA ASN A 16 6.87 -15.12 -3.83
C ASN A 16 6.91 -15.41 -2.32
N LEU A 17 5.89 -14.96 -1.58
CA LEU A 17 5.81 -15.08 -0.13
C LEU A 17 4.57 -15.89 0.28
N ARG A 18 4.70 -16.63 1.38
CA ARG A 18 3.58 -17.34 2.01
C ARG A 18 2.93 -16.41 3.03
N VAL A 19 1.71 -16.01 2.76
CA VAL A 19 0.96 -15.10 3.63
C VAL A 19 0.11 -15.91 4.60
N LEU A 20 0.25 -15.65 5.89
CA LEU A 20 -0.66 -16.12 6.93
C LEU A 20 -1.61 -14.99 7.33
N LEU A 21 -2.91 -15.22 7.23
CA LEU A 21 -3.96 -14.34 7.74
C LEU A 21 -4.70 -15.03 8.87
N VAL A 22 -4.68 -14.45 10.05
CA VAL A 22 -5.42 -14.96 11.22
C VAL A 22 -6.65 -14.12 11.46
N GLY A 23 -7.82 -14.69 11.25
CA GLY A 23 -9.13 -14.05 11.36
C GLY A 23 -9.93 -14.12 10.06
N GLY A 24 -11.19 -14.60 10.17
CA GLY A 24 -12.11 -14.81 9.05
C GLY A 24 -13.31 -13.86 9.04
N GLY A 25 -13.27 -12.78 9.83
CA GLY A 25 -14.31 -11.76 9.94
C GLY A 25 -14.14 -10.62 8.90
N ASN A 26 -14.85 -9.50 9.13
CA ASN A 26 -14.86 -8.33 8.24
C ASN A 26 -13.44 -7.78 7.97
N VAL A 27 -12.62 -7.66 9.03
CA VAL A 27 -11.24 -7.16 8.89
C VAL A 27 -10.37 -8.16 8.12
N GLY A 28 -10.57 -9.48 8.34
CA GLY A 28 -9.91 -10.51 7.56
C GLY A 28 -10.25 -10.43 6.07
N LEU A 29 -11.53 -10.24 5.73
CA LEU A 29 -12.00 -10.02 4.36
C LEU A 29 -11.40 -8.76 3.74
N GLU A 30 -11.35 -7.65 4.49
CA GLU A 30 -10.70 -6.40 4.03
C GLU A 30 -9.22 -6.63 3.69
N LYS A 31 -8.48 -7.33 4.58
CA LYS A 31 -7.06 -7.62 4.34
C LYS A 31 -6.87 -8.55 3.14
N LEU A 32 -7.65 -9.61 3.04
CA LEU A 32 -7.61 -10.53 1.90
C LEU A 32 -7.86 -9.78 0.59
N THR A 33 -8.92 -8.97 0.53
CA THR A 33 -9.27 -8.17 -0.65
C THR A 33 -8.15 -7.20 -1.02
N ALA A 34 -7.53 -6.54 -0.04
CA ALA A 34 -6.40 -5.65 -0.28
C ALA A 34 -5.17 -6.39 -0.83
N ILE A 35 -4.88 -7.59 -0.33
CA ILE A 35 -3.79 -8.45 -0.81
C ILE A 35 -4.05 -8.84 -2.27
N LEU A 36 -5.21 -9.42 -2.56
CA LEU A 36 -5.55 -9.94 -3.89
C LEU A 36 -5.66 -8.82 -4.94
N ARG A 37 -6.21 -7.66 -4.58
CA ARG A 37 -6.27 -6.49 -5.47
C ARG A 37 -4.88 -6.03 -5.92
N ASN A 38 -3.88 -6.14 -5.04
CA ASN A 38 -2.54 -5.67 -5.32
C ASN A 38 -1.59 -6.76 -5.81
N SER A 39 -1.86 -8.01 -5.46
CA SER A 39 -1.03 -9.19 -5.76
C SER A 39 -1.93 -10.42 -5.92
N PRO A 40 -2.63 -10.59 -7.06
CA PRO A 40 -3.66 -11.63 -7.23
C PRO A 40 -3.09 -13.06 -7.16
N GLU A 41 -1.81 -13.25 -7.46
CA GLU A 41 -1.14 -14.55 -7.44
C GLU A 41 -0.57 -14.93 -6.06
N THR A 42 -0.90 -14.19 -5.01
CA THR A 42 -0.41 -14.46 -3.65
C THR A 42 -0.98 -15.76 -3.08
N ALA A 43 -0.13 -16.59 -2.50
CA ALA A 43 -0.56 -17.74 -1.70
C ALA A 43 -0.94 -17.26 -0.29
N VAL A 44 -2.20 -17.51 0.12
CA VAL A 44 -2.70 -17.06 1.43
C VAL A 44 -3.28 -18.24 2.19
N THR A 45 -2.76 -18.51 3.38
CA THR A 45 -3.39 -19.42 4.35
C THR A 45 -4.17 -18.58 5.35
N ILE A 46 -5.46 -18.86 5.49
CA ILE A 46 -6.35 -18.15 6.42
C ILE A 46 -6.79 -19.09 7.52
N VAL A 47 -6.43 -18.75 8.76
CA VAL A 47 -6.79 -19.52 9.95
C VAL A 47 -7.82 -18.77 10.77
N SER A 48 -8.98 -19.36 10.97
CA SER A 48 -10.05 -18.80 11.80
C SER A 48 -11.01 -19.89 12.28
N ILE A 49 -11.65 -19.70 13.44
CA ILE A 49 -12.70 -20.60 13.93
C ILE A 49 -13.92 -20.55 13.01
N THR A 50 -14.26 -19.35 12.53
CA THR A 50 -15.37 -19.09 11.62
C THR A 50 -14.93 -18.19 10.48
N PHE A 51 -15.62 -18.27 9.34
CA PHE A 51 -15.37 -17.44 8.17
C PHE A 51 -16.67 -16.81 7.70
N LEU A 52 -16.62 -15.54 7.33
CA LEU A 52 -17.73 -14.88 6.63
C LEU A 52 -18.04 -15.60 5.32
N PRO A 53 -19.32 -15.67 4.91
CA PRO A 53 -19.71 -16.24 3.61
C PRO A 53 -18.97 -15.58 2.44
N GLU A 54 -18.84 -14.26 2.44
CA GLU A 54 -18.17 -13.47 1.43
C GLU A 54 -16.67 -13.80 1.34
N LEU A 55 -16.02 -14.08 2.48
CA LEU A 55 -14.61 -14.49 2.51
C LEU A 55 -14.44 -15.88 1.89
N ARG A 56 -15.38 -16.81 2.18
CA ARG A 56 -15.39 -18.13 1.55
C ARG A 56 -15.61 -18.04 0.05
N GLU A 57 -16.50 -17.16 -0.40
CA GLU A 57 -16.75 -16.90 -1.82
C GLU A 57 -15.49 -16.38 -2.50
N VAL A 58 -14.83 -15.36 -1.96
CA VAL A 58 -13.56 -14.86 -2.50
C VAL A 58 -12.52 -15.97 -2.56
N ALA A 59 -12.37 -16.76 -1.49
CA ALA A 59 -11.40 -17.85 -1.45
C ALA A 59 -11.69 -18.94 -2.49
N SER A 60 -12.96 -19.23 -2.78
CA SER A 60 -13.34 -20.26 -3.77
C SER A 60 -12.92 -19.92 -5.22
N HIS A 61 -12.78 -18.64 -5.54
CA HIS A 61 -12.34 -18.15 -6.85
C HIS A 61 -10.81 -18.06 -6.98
N HIS A 62 -10.06 -18.30 -5.88
CA HIS A 62 -8.61 -18.19 -5.86
C HIS A 62 -7.95 -19.49 -5.42
N PRO A 63 -7.37 -20.31 -6.32
CA PRO A 63 -6.87 -21.65 -6.00
C PRO A 63 -5.66 -21.64 -5.05
N ARG A 64 -5.02 -20.50 -4.85
CA ARG A 64 -3.88 -20.34 -3.95
C ARG A 64 -4.26 -19.89 -2.54
N ILE A 65 -5.57 -19.86 -2.23
CA ILE A 65 -6.09 -19.55 -0.89
C ILE A 65 -6.51 -20.83 -0.20
N GLN A 66 -5.99 -21.04 1.01
CA GLN A 66 -6.36 -22.14 1.88
C GLN A 66 -7.09 -21.62 3.11
N LEU A 67 -8.28 -22.18 3.39
CA LEU A 67 -9.04 -21.92 4.61
C LEU A 67 -8.85 -23.05 5.62
N ILE A 68 -8.46 -22.71 6.84
CA ILE A 68 -8.28 -23.67 7.94
C ILE A 68 -9.24 -23.28 9.07
N ALA A 69 -10.31 -24.10 9.26
CA ALA A 69 -11.39 -23.84 10.21
C ALA A 69 -11.02 -24.35 11.61
N ARG A 70 -10.16 -23.63 12.33
CA ARG A 70 -9.78 -23.85 13.73
C ARG A 70 -9.17 -22.61 14.36
N GLY A 71 -8.95 -22.65 15.65
CA GLY A 71 -8.13 -21.63 16.33
C GLY A 71 -6.68 -21.62 15.83
N TRP A 72 -6.06 -20.45 15.91
CA TRP A 72 -4.65 -20.28 15.56
C TRP A 72 -3.73 -21.10 16.47
N LEU A 73 -2.71 -21.71 15.90
CA LEU A 73 -1.62 -22.39 16.57
C LEU A 73 -0.30 -21.70 16.24
N GLU A 74 0.64 -21.76 17.16
CA GLU A 74 1.96 -21.15 16.96
C GLU A 74 2.73 -21.77 15.77
N THR A 75 2.49 -23.06 15.50
CA THR A 75 3.05 -23.77 14.34
C THR A 75 2.55 -23.28 12.98
N ASP A 76 1.47 -22.49 12.93
CA ASP A 76 1.00 -21.89 11.68
C ASP A 76 2.02 -20.87 11.12
N LEU A 77 2.87 -20.33 11.98
CA LEU A 77 3.94 -19.41 11.61
C LEU A 77 5.11 -20.09 10.90
N ASP A 78 5.29 -21.39 11.07
CA ASP A 78 6.47 -22.12 10.53
C ASP A 78 6.42 -22.20 8.99
N ALA A 79 5.22 -22.10 8.41
CA ALA A 79 5.01 -22.06 6.97
C ALA A 79 4.74 -20.64 6.42
N ALA A 80 4.93 -19.58 7.21
CA ALA A 80 4.66 -18.21 6.82
C ALA A 80 5.94 -17.40 6.60
N ASP A 81 5.87 -16.40 5.71
CA ASP A 81 6.91 -15.40 5.50
C ASP A 81 6.44 -14.01 5.96
N ILE A 82 5.12 -13.77 5.95
CA ILE A 82 4.49 -12.53 6.41
C ILE A 82 3.13 -12.84 7.06
N VAL A 83 2.76 -12.09 8.09
CA VAL A 83 1.60 -12.39 8.94
C VAL A 83 0.66 -11.18 9.02
N PHE A 84 -0.63 -11.44 8.89
CA PHE A 84 -1.72 -10.49 9.17
C PHE A 84 -2.58 -11.04 10.32
N ALA A 85 -2.65 -10.29 11.42
CA ALA A 85 -3.53 -10.58 12.54
C ALA A 85 -4.77 -9.68 12.46
N ALA A 86 -5.93 -10.27 12.17
CA ALA A 86 -7.18 -9.59 11.88
C ALA A 86 -8.35 -10.19 12.69
N THR A 87 -8.11 -10.47 13.96
CA THR A 87 -9.13 -10.92 14.92
C THR A 87 -9.58 -9.75 15.78
N ASP A 88 -10.57 -9.98 16.62
CA ASP A 88 -11.06 -9.06 17.66
C ASP A 88 -10.46 -9.35 19.04
N ASP A 89 -9.49 -10.25 19.15
CA ASP A 89 -8.81 -10.63 20.39
C ASP A 89 -7.43 -9.97 20.54
N PRO A 90 -7.29 -8.90 21.35
CA PRO A 90 -6.00 -8.24 21.58
C PRO A 90 -4.97 -9.13 22.31
N ALA A 91 -5.42 -10.15 23.08
CA ALA A 91 -4.49 -11.07 23.73
C ALA A 91 -3.88 -12.02 22.69
N LEU A 92 -4.69 -12.54 21.77
CA LEU A 92 -4.22 -13.32 20.64
C LEU A 92 -3.28 -12.52 19.75
N HIS A 93 -3.58 -11.25 19.45
CA HIS A 93 -2.68 -10.36 18.69
C HIS A 93 -1.28 -10.31 19.32
N ARG A 94 -1.19 -10.07 20.63
CA ARG A 94 0.11 -10.03 21.35
C ARG A 94 0.86 -11.37 21.26
N ARG A 95 0.15 -12.49 21.37
CA ARG A 95 0.74 -13.83 21.24
C ARG A 95 1.28 -14.06 19.83
N ILE A 96 0.49 -13.76 18.80
CA ILE A 96 0.92 -13.87 17.40
C ILE A 96 2.18 -13.03 17.15
N VAL A 97 2.18 -11.76 17.57
CA VAL A 97 3.32 -10.85 17.39
C VAL A 97 4.57 -11.37 18.11
N ALA A 98 4.44 -11.82 19.36
CA ALA A 98 5.56 -12.36 20.12
C ALA A 98 6.18 -13.58 19.42
N ALA A 99 5.36 -14.53 18.98
CA ALA A 99 5.80 -15.74 18.31
C ALA A 99 6.37 -15.46 16.89
N ALA A 100 5.79 -14.50 16.15
CA ALA A 100 6.26 -14.10 14.84
C ALA A 100 7.62 -13.39 14.93
N ARG A 101 7.83 -12.51 15.91
CA ARG A 101 9.13 -11.85 16.13
C ARG A 101 10.24 -12.81 16.49
N GLN A 102 9.95 -13.88 17.23
CA GLN A 102 10.93 -14.96 17.49
C GLN A 102 11.40 -15.63 16.20
N ARG A 103 10.52 -15.70 15.19
CA ARG A 103 10.79 -16.26 13.85
C ARG A 103 11.26 -15.20 12.84
N ARG A 104 11.41 -13.94 13.26
CA ARG A 104 11.79 -12.78 12.41
C ARG A 104 10.79 -12.54 11.27
N LEU A 105 9.51 -12.86 11.48
CA LEU A 105 8.46 -12.60 10.53
C LEU A 105 7.94 -11.17 10.68
N LEU A 106 7.58 -10.53 9.56
CA LEU A 106 6.91 -9.25 9.55
C LEU A 106 5.42 -9.42 9.86
N VAL A 107 4.88 -8.57 10.75
CA VAL A 107 3.49 -8.65 11.20
C VAL A 107 2.75 -7.33 10.95
N ASN A 108 1.54 -7.44 10.40
CA ASN A 108 0.54 -6.38 10.43
C ASN A 108 -0.60 -6.79 11.35
N VAL A 109 -0.94 -5.93 12.30
CA VAL A 109 -2.03 -6.16 13.26
C VAL A 109 -3.13 -5.14 13.01
N ALA A 110 -4.37 -5.62 12.87
CA ALA A 110 -5.52 -4.75 12.70
C ALA A 110 -5.69 -3.83 13.93
N ASP A 111 -6.01 -2.57 13.67
CA ASP A 111 -6.33 -1.53 14.65
C ASP A 111 -5.30 -1.31 15.77
N THR A 112 -4.09 -1.88 15.64
CA THR A 112 -3.05 -1.77 16.65
C THR A 112 -1.71 -1.37 16.03
N PRO A 113 -1.53 -0.10 15.63
CA PRO A 113 -0.30 0.37 14.95
C PRO A 113 0.99 0.07 15.70
N ALA A 114 0.97 0.10 17.04
CA ALA A 114 2.15 -0.17 17.88
C ALA A 114 2.68 -1.61 17.77
N LEU A 115 1.88 -2.54 17.28
CA LEU A 115 2.24 -3.94 17.07
C LEU A 115 2.63 -4.24 15.61
N CYS A 116 2.45 -3.28 14.70
CA CYS A 116 2.72 -3.46 13.28
C CYS A 116 4.19 -3.20 12.94
N ASP A 117 4.78 -4.08 12.13
CA ASP A 117 6.08 -3.88 11.52
C ASP A 117 5.97 -3.18 10.15
N PHE A 118 4.79 -3.23 9.52
CA PHE A 118 4.47 -2.56 8.26
C PHE A 118 3.00 -2.16 8.19
N TYR A 119 2.67 -1.25 7.28
CA TYR A 119 1.30 -0.78 7.06
C TYR A 119 0.83 -1.04 5.64
N LEU A 120 -0.48 -1.31 5.49
CA LEU A 120 -1.13 -1.28 4.18
C LEU A 120 -1.43 0.17 3.81
N SER A 121 -0.91 0.60 2.67
CA SER A 121 -1.08 1.96 2.15
C SER A 121 -2.34 2.09 1.30
N SER A 122 -2.82 3.33 1.08
CA SER A 122 -3.76 3.62 0.01
C SER A 122 -3.01 3.55 -1.33
N VAL A 123 -3.42 2.63 -2.22
CA VAL A 123 -2.69 2.36 -3.47
C VAL A 123 -3.52 2.78 -4.67
N VAL A 124 -2.92 3.58 -5.57
CA VAL A 124 -3.38 3.83 -6.94
C VAL A 124 -2.77 2.75 -7.84
N VAL A 125 -3.57 2.19 -8.71
CA VAL A 125 -3.13 1.21 -9.71
C VAL A 125 -3.57 1.68 -11.09
N LYS A 126 -2.61 1.89 -11.99
CA LYS A 126 -2.81 2.22 -13.41
C LYS A 126 -1.90 1.28 -14.23
N GLY A 127 -2.46 0.14 -14.63
CA GLY A 127 -1.68 -0.94 -15.25
C GLY A 127 -0.49 -1.37 -14.39
N GLN A 128 0.71 -1.25 -14.92
CA GLN A 128 1.97 -1.57 -14.21
C GLN A 128 2.38 -0.48 -13.20
N LEU A 129 1.82 0.74 -13.28
CA LEU A 129 2.13 1.79 -12.33
C LEU A 129 1.35 1.58 -11.03
N LYS A 130 2.06 1.60 -9.91
CA LYS A 130 1.49 1.66 -8.56
C LYS A 130 2.05 2.86 -7.81
N VAL A 131 1.16 3.63 -7.16
CA VAL A 131 1.54 4.71 -6.25
C VAL A 131 0.96 4.42 -4.87
N ALA A 132 1.82 4.23 -3.89
CA ALA A 132 1.41 3.98 -2.51
C ALA A 132 1.49 5.28 -1.69
N VAL A 133 0.39 5.62 -1.01
CA VAL A 133 0.27 6.81 -0.17
C VAL A 133 0.23 6.39 1.28
N SER A 134 1.23 6.82 2.07
CA SER A 134 1.29 6.61 3.51
C SER A 134 1.26 7.94 4.26
N THR A 135 0.38 8.05 5.25
CA THR A 135 0.31 9.17 6.19
C THR A 135 0.92 8.81 7.55
N ASN A 136 1.66 7.70 7.63
CA ASN A 136 2.18 7.16 8.89
C ASN A 136 1.07 6.93 9.94
N GLY A 137 -0.10 6.43 9.50
CA GLY A 137 -1.26 6.21 10.36
C GLY A 137 -1.99 7.47 10.85
N LYS A 138 -1.48 8.68 10.56
CA LYS A 138 -2.07 9.94 11.07
C LYS A 138 -3.43 10.26 10.49
N SER A 139 -3.70 9.92 9.23
CA SER A 139 -4.99 10.20 8.60
C SER A 139 -5.29 9.27 7.43
N PRO A 140 -6.02 8.16 7.66
CA PRO A 140 -6.52 7.30 6.58
C PRO A 140 -7.38 8.07 5.56
N THR A 141 -8.16 9.05 6.02
CA THR A 141 -9.01 9.89 5.16
C THR A 141 -8.19 10.73 4.18
N VAL A 142 -7.08 11.34 4.62
CA VAL A 142 -6.17 12.07 3.73
C VAL A 142 -5.54 11.12 2.73
N GLY A 143 -5.12 9.94 3.15
CA GLY A 143 -4.60 8.91 2.26
C GLY A 143 -5.59 8.51 1.17
N LYS A 144 -6.86 8.28 1.52
CA LYS A 144 -7.95 7.94 0.57
C LYS A 144 -8.22 9.08 -0.41
N ARG A 145 -8.25 10.34 0.05
CA ARG A 145 -8.48 11.50 -0.81
C ARG A 145 -7.34 11.76 -1.78
N LEU A 146 -6.09 11.64 -1.31
CA LEU A 146 -4.93 11.75 -2.18
C LEU A 146 -4.89 10.64 -3.24
N ARG A 147 -5.27 9.42 -2.86
CA ARG A 147 -5.44 8.34 -3.81
C ARG A 147 -6.46 8.71 -4.89
N ALA A 148 -7.65 9.19 -4.52
CA ALA A 148 -8.70 9.57 -5.49
C ALA A 148 -8.22 10.66 -6.45
N VAL A 149 -7.55 11.70 -5.94
CA VAL A 149 -6.97 12.77 -6.78
C VAL A 149 -5.93 12.21 -7.75
N LEU A 150 -5.07 11.30 -7.31
CA LEU A 150 -4.06 10.69 -8.17
C LEU A 150 -4.71 9.75 -9.20
N GLU A 151 -5.73 8.98 -8.82
CA GLU A 151 -6.49 8.12 -9.75
C GLU A 151 -7.14 8.93 -10.88
N GLU A 152 -7.66 10.13 -10.57
CA GLU A 152 -8.27 11.03 -11.56
C GLU A 152 -7.22 11.77 -12.42
N THR A 153 -6.09 12.15 -11.81
CA THR A 153 -5.09 12.99 -12.49
C THR A 153 -4.14 12.19 -13.38
N LEU A 154 -3.88 10.91 -13.03
CA LEU A 154 -2.97 10.05 -13.78
C LEU A 154 -3.68 9.52 -15.04
N PRO A 155 -3.11 9.75 -16.25
CA PRO A 155 -3.69 9.26 -17.52
C PRO A 155 -3.82 7.73 -17.53
N GLU A 156 -4.84 7.22 -18.22
CA GLU A 156 -5.02 5.77 -18.42
C GLU A 156 -3.92 5.18 -19.32
N GLU A 157 -3.38 6.00 -20.24
CA GLU A 157 -2.37 5.61 -21.22
C GLU A 157 -0.97 5.38 -20.64
N LEU A 158 -0.80 5.58 -19.32
CA LEU A 158 0.50 5.39 -18.66
C LEU A 158 1.05 3.96 -18.79
N ASP A 159 0.18 2.97 -18.89
CA ASP A 159 0.61 1.58 -19.06
C ASP A 159 1.27 1.36 -20.43
N GLU A 160 0.67 1.92 -21.50
CA GLU A 160 1.25 1.89 -22.84
C GLU A 160 2.59 2.61 -22.90
N VAL A 161 2.71 3.75 -22.20
CA VAL A 161 3.97 4.50 -22.10
C VAL A 161 5.06 3.64 -21.43
N LEU A 162 4.74 2.95 -20.34
CA LEU A 162 5.67 2.08 -19.64
C LEU A 162 6.11 0.88 -20.49
N GLU A 163 5.21 0.31 -21.28
CA GLU A 163 5.54 -0.76 -22.23
C GLU A 163 6.49 -0.27 -23.32
N GLN A 164 6.20 0.88 -23.95
CA GLN A 164 7.06 1.48 -24.96
C GLN A 164 8.43 1.82 -24.40
N MET A 165 8.50 2.38 -23.19
CA MET A 165 9.75 2.65 -22.50
C MET A 165 10.57 1.39 -22.23
N THR A 166 9.90 0.28 -21.94
CA THR A 166 10.56 -1.01 -21.77
C THR A 166 11.16 -1.51 -23.09
N ILE A 167 10.42 -1.39 -24.20
CA ILE A 167 10.91 -1.76 -25.54
C ILE A 167 12.11 -0.88 -25.93
N ILE A 168 12.03 0.44 -25.74
CA ILE A 168 13.12 1.37 -26.02
C ILE A 168 14.35 1.01 -25.19
N ARG A 169 14.18 0.84 -23.87
CA ARG A 169 15.29 0.46 -22.97
C ARG A 169 16.01 -0.81 -23.42
N ASN A 170 15.26 -1.81 -23.88
CA ASN A 170 15.83 -3.09 -24.32
C ASN A 170 16.56 -3.00 -25.66
N ARG A 171 16.21 -2.02 -26.51
CA ARG A 171 16.86 -1.76 -27.81
C ARG A 171 18.06 -0.84 -27.71
N LEU A 172 18.20 -0.08 -26.62
CA LEU A 172 19.34 0.83 -26.44
C LEU A 172 20.63 0.02 -26.23
N ALA A 173 21.63 0.32 -27.08
CA ALA A 173 23.00 -0.14 -26.92
C ALA A 173 23.82 0.80 -26.01
N GLY A 174 24.92 0.33 -25.46
CA GLY A 174 25.83 1.12 -24.65
C GLY A 174 25.75 0.87 -23.15
N ASP A 175 26.50 1.64 -22.38
CA ASP A 175 26.57 1.55 -20.94
C ASP A 175 25.32 2.11 -20.24
N PHE A 176 25.24 1.91 -18.94
CA PHE A 176 24.10 2.36 -18.13
C PHE A 176 23.87 3.86 -18.20
N ALA A 177 24.94 4.67 -18.19
CA ALA A 177 24.83 6.13 -18.19
C ALA A 177 24.24 6.67 -19.51
N ASN A 178 24.65 6.13 -20.65
CA ASN A 178 24.11 6.47 -21.95
C ASN A 178 22.65 6.05 -22.11
N LYS A 179 22.29 4.86 -21.61
CA LYS A 179 20.89 4.40 -21.57
C LYS A 179 20.00 5.34 -20.75
N VAL A 180 20.44 5.72 -19.57
CA VAL A 180 19.71 6.66 -18.69
C VAL A 180 19.53 8.02 -19.37
N LYS A 181 20.58 8.56 -20.01
CA LYS A 181 20.51 9.84 -20.74
C LYS A 181 19.48 9.79 -21.87
N SER A 182 19.48 8.73 -22.67
CA SER A 182 18.53 8.56 -23.77
C SER A 182 17.08 8.40 -23.25
N LEU A 183 16.87 7.63 -22.20
CA LEU A 183 15.55 7.46 -21.59
C LEU A 183 15.03 8.76 -20.98
N ASN A 184 15.88 9.54 -20.31
CA ASN A 184 15.50 10.85 -19.77
C ASN A 184 15.10 11.84 -20.88
N ALA A 185 15.77 11.80 -22.04
CA ALA A 185 15.42 12.66 -23.17
C ALA A 185 14.03 12.30 -23.74
N VAL A 186 13.71 11.01 -23.88
CA VAL A 186 12.41 10.55 -24.37
C VAL A 186 11.29 10.85 -23.37
N THR A 187 11.53 10.74 -22.06
CA THR A 187 10.53 11.00 -21.02
C THR A 187 10.41 12.46 -20.63
N ALA A 188 11.22 13.37 -21.20
CA ALA A 188 11.18 14.80 -20.89
C ALA A 188 9.80 15.43 -21.15
N GLU A 189 9.07 14.95 -22.15
CA GLU A 189 7.71 15.43 -22.46
C GLU A 189 6.70 15.11 -21.36
N LEU A 190 6.83 13.98 -20.66
CA LEU A 190 5.98 13.64 -19.50
C LEU A 190 6.13 14.65 -18.35
N ALA A 191 7.25 15.35 -18.29
CA ALA A 191 7.53 16.43 -17.34
C ALA A 191 7.27 17.83 -17.91
N GLY A 192 6.49 17.95 -19.00
CA GLY A 192 6.15 19.23 -19.66
C GLY A 192 7.29 19.85 -20.44
N GLY A 193 8.11 19.03 -21.12
CA GLY A 193 9.19 19.48 -22.02
C GLY A 193 10.41 20.11 -21.32
N LYS A 194 10.41 20.17 -20.00
CA LYS A 194 11.58 20.58 -19.20
C LYS A 194 12.41 19.37 -18.92
N ALA A 195 13.72 19.43 -19.26
CA ALA A 195 14.67 18.45 -18.72
C ALA A 195 14.35 18.25 -17.23
N TYR A 196 14.24 16.98 -16.78
CA TYR A 196 13.96 16.67 -15.37
C TYR A 196 15.06 17.29 -14.50
N GLU A 197 14.87 18.54 -14.15
CA GLU A 197 15.48 19.11 -12.97
C GLU A 197 14.67 18.55 -11.80
N SER A 198 15.29 17.73 -10.97
CA SER A 198 14.74 17.25 -9.73
C SER A 198 13.95 18.39 -9.08
N PRO A 199 12.66 18.22 -8.77
CA PRO A 199 11.86 19.33 -8.26
C PRO A 199 12.53 19.81 -7.00
N THR A 200 13.29 20.92 -7.13
CA THR A 200 13.82 21.58 -5.97
C THR A 200 12.65 21.86 -5.06
N THR A 201 12.77 21.51 -3.81
CA THR A 201 11.83 21.57 -2.67
C THR A 201 10.95 22.85 -2.62
N LYS A 202 11.25 23.88 -3.41
CA LYS A 202 10.52 25.15 -3.50
C LYS A 202 9.14 25.06 -4.16
N ARG A 203 8.91 24.20 -5.14
CA ARG A 203 7.65 24.17 -5.89
C ARG A 203 6.56 23.38 -5.15
N TRP A 204 6.91 22.29 -4.52
CA TRP A 204 6.01 21.53 -3.65
C TRP A 204 5.65 22.30 -2.37
N ARG A 205 6.56 23.13 -1.83
CA ARG A 205 6.25 24.02 -0.70
C ARG A 205 5.16 25.04 -1.07
N ARG A 206 5.15 25.59 -2.28
CA ARG A 206 4.13 26.57 -2.71
C ARG A 206 2.76 25.93 -2.93
N VAL A 207 2.68 24.73 -3.49
CA VAL A 207 1.41 24.01 -3.70
C VAL A 207 0.86 23.51 -2.36
N ALA A 208 1.70 22.92 -1.52
CA ALA A 208 1.29 22.45 -0.18
C ALA A 208 0.90 23.61 0.74
N THR A 209 1.62 24.75 0.70
CA THR A 209 1.29 25.93 1.52
C THR A 209 0.00 26.60 1.04
N GLY A 210 -0.23 26.68 -0.26
CA GLY A 210 -1.46 27.23 -0.84
C GLY A 210 -2.70 26.37 -0.50
N ALA A 211 -2.57 25.05 -0.62
CA ALA A 211 -3.66 24.12 -0.27
C ALA A 211 -3.96 24.10 1.24
N LEU A 212 -2.93 24.16 2.11
CA LEU A 212 -3.09 24.23 3.57
C LEU A 212 -3.70 25.55 4.03
N LEU A 213 -3.34 26.70 3.42
CA LEU A 213 -3.94 28.00 3.71
C LEU A 213 -5.42 28.05 3.27
N ALA A 214 -5.77 27.48 2.11
CA ALA A 214 -7.15 27.41 1.64
C ALA A 214 -8.03 26.52 2.55
N VAL A 215 -7.52 25.40 3.03
CA VAL A 215 -8.23 24.53 3.97
C VAL A 215 -8.33 25.17 5.36
N GLY A 216 -7.27 25.82 5.82
CA GLY A 216 -7.27 26.53 7.13
C GLY A 216 -8.25 27.70 7.16
N THR A 217 -8.33 28.50 6.09
CA THR A 217 -9.29 29.62 6.01
C THR A 217 -10.74 29.15 5.87
N MET A 218 -11.01 28.05 5.15
CA MET A 218 -12.36 27.45 5.09
C MET A 218 -12.83 26.85 6.43
N LEU A 219 -11.93 26.22 7.18
CA LEU A 219 -12.23 25.69 8.51
C LEU A 219 -12.45 26.82 9.53
N ALA A 220 -11.64 27.87 9.52
CA ALA A 220 -11.81 29.03 10.37
C ALA A 220 -13.14 29.75 10.09
N ALA A 221 -13.51 29.95 8.81
CA ALA A 221 -14.76 30.59 8.42
C ALA A 221 -16.01 29.78 8.80
N ARG A 222 -15.91 28.45 8.93
CA ARG A 222 -17.01 27.59 9.41
C ARG A 222 -17.14 27.57 10.94
N LEU A 223 -16.03 27.68 11.68
CA LEU A 223 -16.02 27.68 13.15
C LEU A 223 -16.47 29.01 13.76
N PHE A 224 -16.34 30.12 13.02
CA PHE A 224 -16.73 31.47 13.49
C PHE A 224 -18.10 31.96 12.97
N ARG A 225 -18.88 31.17 12.22
CA ARG A 225 -20.27 31.46 11.98
C ARG A 225 -21.09 31.05 13.19
N ARG A 226 -21.37 32.01 14.09
CA ARG A 226 -22.42 31.88 15.11
C ARG A 226 -23.75 31.73 14.43
N PRO A 227 -24.64 30.81 14.84
CA PRO A 227 -26.03 30.87 14.48
C PRO A 227 -26.67 32.05 15.22
N GLU A 228 -27.35 32.91 14.47
CA GLU A 228 -28.37 33.84 15.03
C GLU A 228 -29.64 33.05 15.34
#